data_ded5d6df2847df8b82c32d6df1a9538b
#
_entry.id   ded5d6df2847df8b82c32d6df1a9538b
#
_cell.length_a   1.000
_cell.length_b   1.000
_cell.length_c   1.000
_cell.angle_alpha   90.00
_cell.angle_beta   90.00
_cell.angle_gamma   90.00
#
_symmetry.space_group_name_H-M   'P 1'
#
loop_
_entity.id
_entity.type
_entity.pdbx_description
1 polymer ?
#
loop_
_entity_poly.entity_id
_entity_poly.type
_entity_poly.pdbx_seq_one_letter_code
_entity_poly.pdbx_strand_id
1 'polypeptide(L)'
;MSPEPRDDYSCPPETLKWLGQLHAVVSAMKRIGDEIPLKLAVDRLVKSQGMNGAEEIRTVLYRALAAAELAAPASEQGAFIVAGNDLDAYAAISKVLASSKGTLLVVDPYMDGKALSDFMPSAAEGVMLRVLADEASIKPTLAPAMEKWRAQFGETRPLEVRLAPARSLHDRLIVVDEGEVWSLTQSLKDFAQRAHGAVLKADSETAVLKIAAYVDLWNAARPI
;
A
#
# COMPACT_ATOMS: atom_id res chain seq x y z
N MET A 1 -9.39 24.90 54.36
CA MET A 1 -8.94 25.12 52.96
C MET A 1 -9.19 23.84 52.20
N SER A 2 -10.23 23.81 51.39
CA SER A 2 -10.48 22.67 50.48
C SER A 2 -9.47 22.74 49.34
N PRO A 3 -8.86 21.62 48.94
CA PRO A 3 -7.98 21.64 47.77
C PRO A 3 -8.80 21.96 46.51
N GLU A 4 -8.32 22.93 45.73
CA GLU A 4 -8.89 23.21 44.40
C GLU A 4 -8.88 21.94 43.57
N PRO A 5 -9.94 21.65 42.81
CA PRO A 5 -9.95 20.51 41.88
C PRO A 5 -8.85 20.77 40.85
N ARG A 6 -7.84 19.88 40.81
CA ARG A 6 -6.84 19.87 39.75
C ARG A 6 -7.54 19.41 38.47
N ASP A 7 -7.52 20.25 37.45
CA ASP A 7 -7.90 19.96 36.07
C ASP A 7 -6.87 18.98 35.44
N ASP A 8 -6.84 17.76 35.94
CA ASP A 8 -5.82 16.76 35.56
C ASP A 8 -6.20 15.93 34.31
N TYR A 9 -7.19 16.37 33.54
CA TYR A 9 -7.61 15.67 32.31
C TYR A 9 -7.71 16.61 31.09
N SER A 10 -6.59 17.28 30.78
CA SER A 10 -6.48 17.95 29.47
C SER A 10 -6.08 16.93 28.41
N CYS A 11 -6.85 16.89 27.32
CA CYS A 11 -6.50 16.08 26.15
C CYS A 11 -5.10 16.51 25.65
N PRO A 12 -4.16 15.57 25.40
CA PRO A 12 -2.81 15.92 24.97
C PRO A 12 -2.81 16.83 23.73
N PRO A 13 -1.93 17.84 23.66
CA PRO A 13 -1.88 18.77 22.52
C PRO A 13 -1.76 18.09 21.17
N GLU A 14 -1.04 16.99 21.09
CA GLU A 14 -0.90 16.18 19.87
C GLU A 14 -2.23 15.55 19.45
N THR A 15 -3.02 15.07 20.42
CA THR A 15 -4.36 14.52 20.15
C THR A 15 -5.31 15.63 19.67
N LEU A 16 -5.27 16.81 20.27
CA LEU A 16 -6.07 17.96 19.83
C LEU A 16 -5.70 18.40 18.41
N LYS A 17 -4.39 18.42 18.08
CA LYS A 17 -3.91 18.71 16.75
C LYS A 17 -4.43 17.68 15.74
N TRP A 18 -4.32 16.39 16.05
CA TRP A 18 -4.83 15.30 15.21
C TRP A 18 -6.35 15.40 15.01
N LEU A 19 -7.13 15.67 16.07
CA LEU A 19 -8.58 15.86 15.98
C LEU A 19 -8.94 17.05 15.09
N GLY A 20 -8.18 18.15 15.17
CA GLY A 20 -8.34 19.31 14.29
C GLY A 20 -8.09 18.96 12.80
N GLN A 21 -7.03 18.21 12.53
CA GLN A 21 -6.72 17.73 11.17
C GLN A 21 -7.84 16.81 10.64
N LEU A 22 -8.31 15.89 11.47
CA LEU A 22 -9.41 15.00 11.14
C LEU A 22 -10.68 15.78 10.78
N HIS A 23 -11.05 16.75 11.60
CA HIS A 23 -12.20 17.62 11.36
C HIS A 23 -12.07 18.36 10.02
N ALA A 24 -10.90 18.90 9.72
CA ALA A 24 -10.63 19.59 8.45
C ALA A 24 -10.81 18.66 7.24
N VAL A 25 -10.33 17.40 7.32
CA VAL A 25 -10.51 16.40 6.26
C VAL A 25 -11.99 16.08 6.05
N VAL A 26 -12.72 15.76 7.12
CA VAL A 26 -14.16 15.40 7.02
C VAL A 26 -14.99 16.58 6.49
N SER A 27 -14.71 17.80 6.94
CA SER A 27 -15.37 19.01 6.42
C SER A 27 -15.07 19.27 4.94
N ALA A 28 -13.82 19.04 4.50
CA ALA A 28 -13.45 19.15 3.09
C ALA A 28 -14.21 18.18 2.18
N MET A 29 -14.65 17.04 2.69
CA MET A 29 -15.48 16.07 1.97
C MET A 29 -16.93 16.54 1.79
N LYS A 30 -17.34 17.67 2.38
CA LYS A 30 -18.69 18.27 2.30
C LYS A 30 -19.82 17.31 2.69
N ARG A 31 -19.56 16.41 3.62
CA ARG A 31 -20.53 15.42 4.12
C ARG A 31 -21.10 15.86 5.48
N ILE A 32 -22.14 16.66 5.44
CA ILE A 32 -22.82 17.21 6.65
C ILE A 32 -23.21 16.08 7.62
N GLY A 33 -23.61 14.91 7.10
CA GLY A 33 -23.94 13.73 7.90
C GLY A 33 -22.78 13.13 8.71
N ASP A 34 -21.54 13.46 8.39
CA ASP A 34 -20.34 13.01 9.11
C ASP A 34 -19.74 14.13 9.97
N GLU A 35 -19.84 15.39 9.54
CA GLU A 35 -19.28 16.55 10.21
C GLU A 35 -19.88 16.80 11.59
N ILE A 36 -21.21 16.78 11.68
CA ILE A 36 -21.93 17.01 12.95
C ILE A 36 -21.66 15.89 13.97
N PRO A 37 -21.81 14.59 13.63
CA PRO A 37 -21.44 13.51 14.55
C PRO A 37 -20.00 13.57 15.01
N LEU A 38 -19.05 13.88 14.10
CA LEU A 38 -17.63 14.03 14.47
C LEU A 38 -17.42 15.11 15.51
N LYS A 39 -18.01 16.30 15.31
CA LYS A 39 -17.92 17.41 16.25
C LYS A 39 -18.44 17.03 17.62
N LEU A 40 -19.60 16.39 17.69
CA LEU A 40 -20.21 15.93 18.93
C LEU A 40 -19.35 14.86 19.63
N ALA A 41 -18.78 13.93 18.86
CA ALA A 41 -17.90 12.88 19.40
C ALA A 41 -16.59 13.46 19.93
N VAL A 42 -15.99 14.44 19.24
CA VAL A 42 -14.81 15.17 19.72
C VAL A 42 -15.12 15.93 20.99
N ASP A 43 -16.25 16.64 21.05
CA ASP A 43 -16.68 17.35 22.27
C ASP A 43 -16.86 16.40 23.46
N ARG A 44 -17.42 15.21 23.24
CA ARG A 44 -17.56 14.18 24.30
C ARG A 44 -16.19 13.62 24.72
N LEU A 45 -15.31 13.33 23.77
CA LEU A 45 -13.96 12.84 24.08
C LEU A 45 -13.18 13.83 24.94
N VAL A 46 -13.24 15.12 24.59
CA VAL A 46 -12.46 16.18 25.26
C VAL A 46 -13.09 16.56 26.61
N LYS A 47 -14.43 16.63 26.72
CA LYS A 47 -15.13 17.16 27.92
C LYS A 47 -15.56 16.10 28.93
N SER A 48 -15.74 14.84 28.51
CA SER A 48 -16.47 13.84 29.34
C SER A 48 -15.64 12.62 29.71
N GLN A 49 -14.32 12.61 29.61
CA GLN A 49 -13.47 11.45 29.93
C GLN A 49 -13.92 10.14 29.25
N GLY A 50 -14.59 10.22 28.08
CA GLY A 50 -15.45 9.14 27.69
C GLY A 50 -14.93 8.25 26.59
N MET A 51 -14.90 6.94 26.87
CA MET A 51 -14.70 5.85 25.91
C MET A 51 -15.66 5.94 24.72
N ASN A 52 -16.87 6.45 24.88
CA ASN A 52 -17.86 6.57 23.81
C ASN A 52 -17.46 7.55 22.69
N GLY A 53 -16.79 8.67 23.02
CA GLY A 53 -16.33 9.61 22.00
C GLY A 53 -15.30 9.01 21.03
N ALA A 54 -14.42 8.15 21.50
CA ALA A 54 -13.42 7.48 20.66
C ALA A 54 -14.06 6.47 19.70
N GLU A 55 -15.07 5.72 20.13
CA GLU A 55 -15.83 4.79 19.27
C GLU A 55 -16.61 5.52 18.19
N GLU A 56 -17.27 6.62 18.57
CA GLU A 56 -18.02 7.45 17.63
C GLU A 56 -17.10 8.09 16.58
N ILE A 57 -15.91 8.57 16.98
CA ILE A 57 -14.89 9.10 16.07
C ILE A 57 -14.45 8.00 15.09
N ARG A 58 -14.15 6.79 15.57
CA ARG A 58 -13.78 5.65 14.71
C ARG A 58 -14.87 5.32 13.70
N THR A 59 -16.11 5.30 14.13
CA THR A 59 -17.28 5.04 13.25
C THR A 59 -17.38 6.08 12.14
N VAL A 60 -17.22 7.37 12.46
CA VAL A 60 -17.22 8.45 11.46
C VAL A 60 -16.06 8.30 10.49
N LEU A 61 -14.86 7.96 11.01
CA LEU A 61 -13.66 7.75 10.20
C LEU A 61 -13.85 6.63 9.18
N TYR A 62 -14.29 5.45 9.63
CA TYR A 62 -14.51 4.31 8.72
C TYR A 62 -15.57 4.62 7.67
N ARG A 63 -16.64 5.31 8.04
CA ARG A 63 -17.67 5.73 7.09
C ARG A 63 -17.17 6.76 6.09
N ALA A 64 -16.35 7.71 6.53
CA ALA A 64 -15.75 8.70 5.65
C ALA A 64 -14.70 8.05 4.71
N LEU A 65 -13.89 7.13 5.23
CA LEU A 65 -12.92 6.37 4.43
C LEU A 65 -13.63 5.55 3.34
N ALA A 66 -14.62 4.74 3.72
CA ALA A 66 -15.38 3.93 2.75
C ALA A 66 -16.02 4.79 1.65
N ALA A 67 -16.52 5.99 2.01
CA ALA A 67 -17.08 6.89 1.03
C ALA A 67 -16.02 7.52 0.11
N ALA A 68 -14.82 7.82 0.63
CA ALA A 68 -13.71 8.31 -0.18
C ALA A 68 -13.24 7.23 -1.16
N GLU A 69 -13.13 5.99 -0.70
CA GLU A 69 -12.79 4.83 -1.54
C GLU A 69 -13.80 4.63 -2.66
N LEU A 70 -15.10 4.71 -2.37
CA LEU A 70 -16.16 4.62 -3.38
C LEU A 70 -16.18 5.80 -4.36
N ALA A 71 -15.79 6.98 -3.91
CA ALA A 71 -15.75 8.19 -4.74
C ALA A 71 -14.43 8.37 -5.48
N ALA A 72 -13.40 7.56 -5.19
CA ALA A 72 -12.11 7.65 -5.83
C ALA A 72 -12.23 7.43 -7.34
N PRO A 73 -11.55 8.23 -8.17
CA PRO A 73 -11.54 8.01 -9.62
C PRO A 73 -11.10 6.59 -9.96
N ALA A 74 -11.63 6.02 -11.02
CA ALA A 74 -11.25 4.67 -11.48
C ALA A 74 -9.72 4.52 -11.65
N SER A 75 -9.04 5.60 -12.03
CA SER A 75 -7.57 5.66 -12.13
C SER A 75 -6.83 5.48 -10.80
N GLU A 76 -7.51 5.72 -9.67
CA GLU A 76 -6.97 5.50 -8.32
C GLU A 76 -7.35 4.12 -7.75
N GLN A 77 -8.36 3.48 -8.34
CA GLN A 77 -8.79 2.12 -8.00
C GLN A 77 -8.09 1.04 -8.81
N GLY A 78 -7.52 1.41 -9.97
CA GLY A 78 -6.79 0.50 -10.83
C GLY A 78 -6.89 0.83 -12.31
N ALA A 79 -6.39 -0.07 -13.15
CA ALA A 79 -6.42 0.03 -14.60
C ALA A 79 -6.76 -1.33 -15.22
N PHE A 80 -7.66 -1.31 -16.21
CA PHE A 80 -7.88 -2.44 -17.10
C PHE A 80 -7.14 -2.18 -18.41
N ILE A 81 -6.29 -3.10 -18.83
CA ILE A 81 -5.42 -2.98 -20.00
C ILE A 81 -5.82 -4.02 -21.03
N VAL A 82 -6.15 -3.56 -22.23
CA VAL A 82 -6.48 -4.43 -23.36
C VAL A 82 -5.23 -5.16 -23.83
N ALA A 83 -5.37 -6.42 -24.22
CA ALA A 83 -4.27 -7.22 -24.74
C ALA A 83 -3.57 -6.53 -25.93
N GLY A 84 -2.24 -6.55 -25.93
CA GLY A 84 -1.41 -5.90 -26.94
C GLY A 84 -1.11 -4.42 -26.67
N ASN A 85 -1.65 -3.82 -25.61
CA ASN A 85 -1.37 -2.43 -25.22
C ASN A 85 -0.21 -2.38 -24.20
N ASP A 86 0.98 -2.75 -24.64
CA ASP A 86 2.16 -2.89 -23.76
C ASP A 86 2.55 -1.56 -23.11
N LEU A 87 2.38 -0.43 -23.81
CA LEU A 87 2.70 0.90 -23.26
C LEU A 87 1.73 1.30 -22.14
N ASP A 88 0.45 1.01 -22.28
CA ASP A 88 -0.54 1.27 -21.23
C ASP A 88 -0.28 0.40 -20.00
N ALA A 89 0.11 -0.86 -20.22
CA ALA A 89 0.53 -1.79 -19.18
C ALA A 89 1.75 -1.26 -18.42
N TYR A 90 2.77 -0.82 -19.16
CA TYR A 90 3.97 -0.23 -18.59
C TYR A 90 3.64 1.04 -17.78
N ALA A 91 2.84 1.95 -18.34
CA ALA A 91 2.46 3.20 -17.67
C ALA A 91 1.68 2.96 -16.37
N ALA A 92 0.72 2.03 -16.39
CA ALA A 92 -0.09 1.70 -15.21
C ALA A 92 0.76 1.11 -14.08
N ILE A 93 1.62 0.14 -14.37
CA ILE A 93 2.51 -0.49 -13.39
C ILE A 93 3.56 0.50 -12.90
N SER A 94 4.19 1.26 -13.80
CA SER A 94 5.19 2.27 -13.45
C SER A 94 4.64 3.35 -12.54
N LYS A 95 3.37 3.77 -12.72
CA LYS A 95 2.69 4.71 -11.83
C LYS A 95 2.62 4.16 -10.40
N VAL A 96 2.30 2.88 -10.22
CA VAL A 96 2.26 2.23 -8.91
C VAL A 96 3.65 2.18 -8.28
N LEU A 97 4.66 1.75 -9.03
CA LEU A 97 6.04 1.67 -8.53
C LEU A 97 6.61 3.04 -8.16
N ALA A 98 6.32 4.07 -8.95
CA ALA A 98 6.77 5.44 -8.70
C ALA A 98 6.08 6.12 -7.51
N SER A 99 4.97 5.59 -7.02
CA SER A 99 4.27 6.16 -5.86
C SER A 99 4.94 5.89 -4.53
N SER A 100 5.83 4.88 -4.47
CA SER A 100 6.56 4.52 -3.24
C SER A 100 7.59 5.57 -2.84
N LYS A 101 7.70 5.77 -1.53
CA LYS A 101 8.67 6.69 -0.90
C LYS A 101 9.70 5.98 -0.01
N GLY A 102 9.47 4.73 0.35
CA GLY A 102 10.31 3.97 1.28
C GLY A 102 10.59 2.56 0.83
N THR A 103 9.54 1.74 0.69
CA THR A 103 9.69 0.31 0.41
C THR A 103 8.71 -0.18 -0.63
N LEU A 104 9.17 -1.05 -1.51
CA LEU A 104 8.36 -1.79 -2.48
C LEU A 104 8.58 -3.28 -2.31
N LEU A 105 7.52 -4.06 -2.13
CA LEU A 105 7.57 -5.51 -2.25
C LEU A 105 6.79 -5.94 -3.49
N VAL A 106 7.49 -6.49 -4.46
CA VAL A 106 6.90 -7.08 -5.66
C VAL A 106 6.85 -8.59 -5.50
N VAL A 107 5.65 -9.15 -5.53
CA VAL A 107 5.41 -10.59 -5.49
C VAL A 107 5.02 -11.05 -6.88
N ASP A 108 5.85 -11.86 -7.50
CA ASP A 108 5.56 -12.46 -8.80
C ASP A 108 6.25 -13.83 -8.90
N PRO A 109 5.49 -14.93 -8.90
CA PRO A 109 6.06 -16.29 -8.99
C PRO A 109 6.98 -16.49 -10.20
N TYR A 110 6.72 -15.80 -11.29
CA TYR A 110 7.41 -15.98 -12.58
C TYR A 110 8.38 -14.87 -12.92
N MET A 111 8.85 -14.13 -11.90
CA MET A 111 9.78 -13.01 -12.07
C MET A 111 10.96 -13.40 -12.97
N ASP A 112 11.35 -12.51 -13.87
CA ASP A 112 12.47 -12.69 -14.77
C ASP A 112 13.33 -11.42 -14.90
N GLY A 113 14.44 -11.53 -15.63
CA GLY A 113 15.34 -10.39 -15.82
C GLY A 113 14.73 -9.25 -16.63
N LYS A 114 13.80 -9.54 -17.55
CA LYS A 114 13.10 -8.52 -18.34
C LYS A 114 12.15 -7.72 -17.46
N ALA A 115 11.33 -8.38 -16.64
CA ALA A 115 10.43 -7.71 -15.71
C ALA A 115 11.21 -6.83 -14.72
N LEU A 116 12.36 -7.30 -14.24
CA LEU A 116 13.25 -6.50 -13.39
C LEU A 116 13.74 -5.24 -14.11
N SER A 117 14.28 -5.38 -15.32
CA SER A 117 14.85 -4.25 -16.07
C SER A 117 13.81 -3.26 -16.58
N ASP A 118 12.63 -3.72 -16.95
CA ASP A 118 11.60 -2.87 -17.56
C ASP A 118 10.85 -2.05 -16.49
N PHE A 119 10.51 -2.67 -15.36
CA PHE A 119 9.60 -2.05 -14.39
C PHE A 119 10.30 -1.42 -13.19
N MET A 120 11.31 -2.08 -12.60
CA MET A 120 11.91 -1.61 -11.34
C MET A 120 12.59 -0.24 -11.43
N PRO A 121 13.13 0.22 -12.59
CA PRO A 121 13.66 1.59 -12.72
C PRO A 121 12.63 2.70 -12.50
N SER A 122 11.34 2.39 -12.57
CA SER A 122 10.24 3.33 -12.28
C SER A 122 10.14 3.72 -10.80
N ALA A 123 10.69 2.92 -9.90
CA ALA A 123 10.79 3.28 -8.49
C ALA A 123 11.78 4.43 -8.28
N ALA A 124 11.48 5.33 -7.34
CA ALA A 124 12.33 6.45 -7.00
C ALA A 124 13.68 5.98 -6.41
N GLU A 125 14.70 6.81 -6.49
CA GLU A 125 15.96 6.59 -5.77
C GLU A 125 15.72 6.62 -4.25
N GLY A 126 16.46 5.80 -3.52
CA GLY A 126 16.30 5.62 -2.07
C GLY A 126 15.23 4.62 -1.67
N VAL A 127 14.36 4.17 -2.58
CA VAL A 127 13.35 3.14 -2.28
C VAL A 127 14.02 1.77 -2.19
N MET A 128 13.76 1.04 -1.09
CA MET A 128 14.17 -0.36 -0.93
C MET A 128 13.28 -1.27 -1.78
N LEU A 129 13.85 -1.89 -2.79
CA LEU A 129 13.16 -2.84 -3.65
C LEU A 129 13.29 -4.26 -3.12
N ARG A 130 12.17 -4.92 -2.92
CA ARG A 130 12.07 -6.33 -2.51
C ARG A 130 11.32 -7.10 -3.57
N VAL A 131 11.85 -8.22 -4.01
CA VAL A 131 11.20 -9.13 -4.97
C VAL A 131 11.06 -10.50 -4.36
N LEU A 132 9.83 -11.01 -4.28
CA LEU A 132 9.52 -12.36 -3.84
C LEU A 132 9.08 -13.18 -5.05
N ALA A 133 9.89 -14.16 -5.43
CA ALA A 133 9.62 -15.09 -6.53
C ALA A 133 9.44 -16.52 -6.00
N ASP A 134 8.84 -17.39 -6.81
CA ASP A 134 8.66 -18.80 -6.45
C ASP A 134 9.84 -19.65 -6.93
N GLU A 135 10.41 -20.46 -6.06
CA GLU A 135 11.61 -21.26 -6.35
C GLU A 135 11.44 -22.21 -7.56
N ALA A 136 10.23 -22.76 -7.77
CA ALA A 136 9.96 -23.67 -8.89
C ALA A 136 9.66 -22.94 -10.21
N SER A 137 9.30 -21.66 -10.16
CA SER A 137 8.76 -20.91 -11.31
C SER A 137 9.66 -19.79 -11.81
N ILE A 138 10.66 -19.39 -11.00
CA ILE A 138 11.65 -18.36 -11.31
C ILE A 138 12.34 -18.63 -12.66
N LYS A 139 12.63 -17.57 -13.41
CA LYS A 139 13.32 -17.67 -14.69
C LYS A 139 14.83 -17.53 -14.55
N PRO A 140 15.64 -18.29 -15.32
CA PRO A 140 17.12 -18.24 -15.23
C PRO A 140 17.71 -16.86 -15.51
N THR A 141 16.99 -15.98 -16.20
CA THR A 141 17.43 -14.62 -16.53
C THR A 141 17.41 -13.67 -15.34
N LEU A 142 16.75 -14.01 -14.22
CA LEU A 142 16.65 -13.12 -13.08
C LEU A 142 17.99 -12.91 -12.38
N ALA A 143 18.75 -13.96 -12.08
CA ALA A 143 20.02 -13.84 -11.37
C ALA A 143 21.04 -12.95 -12.10
N PRO A 144 21.30 -13.13 -13.41
CA PRO A 144 22.19 -12.21 -14.13
C PRO A 144 21.69 -10.76 -14.18
N ALA A 145 20.37 -10.54 -14.21
CA ALA A 145 19.80 -9.20 -14.17
C ALA A 145 20.00 -8.53 -12.81
N MET A 146 19.87 -9.27 -11.72
CA MET A 146 20.14 -8.79 -10.36
C MET A 146 21.62 -8.36 -10.19
N GLU A 147 22.56 -9.12 -10.72
CA GLU A 147 23.98 -8.75 -10.66
C GLU A 147 24.23 -7.43 -11.39
N LYS A 148 23.67 -7.27 -12.59
CA LYS A 148 23.76 -6.01 -13.35
C LYS A 148 23.07 -4.85 -12.61
N TRP A 149 21.93 -5.11 -12.01
CA TRP A 149 21.22 -4.12 -11.18
C TRP A 149 22.08 -3.64 -10.01
N ARG A 150 22.65 -4.59 -9.24
CA ARG A 150 23.50 -4.28 -8.11
C ARG A 150 24.74 -3.47 -8.53
N ALA A 151 25.34 -3.82 -9.67
CA ALA A 151 26.49 -3.09 -10.20
C ALA A 151 26.16 -1.65 -10.63
N GLN A 152 24.97 -1.41 -11.16
CA GLN A 152 24.56 -0.11 -11.70
C GLN A 152 23.82 0.77 -10.70
N PHE A 153 22.94 0.19 -9.89
CA PHE A 153 21.98 0.89 -9.04
C PHE A 153 22.06 0.54 -7.55
N GLY A 154 23.02 -0.32 -7.15
CA GLY A 154 23.05 -0.87 -5.79
C GLY A 154 23.10 0.19 -4.68
N GLU A 155 23.73 1.33 -4.93
CA GLU A 155 23.82 2.43 -3.97
C GLU A 155 22.54 3.31 -3.96
N THR A 156 21.90 3.49 -5.11
CA THR A 156 20.75 4.42 -5.23
C THR A 156 19.40 3.73 -5.19
N ARG A 157 19.33 2.46 -5.57
CA ARG A 157 18.12 1.62 -5.57
C ARG A 157 18.44 0.23 -5.05
N PRO A 158 18.56 0.06 -3.72
CA PRO A 158 18.89 -1.23 -3.12
C PRO A 158 17.84 -2.28 -3.48
N LEU A 159 18.30 -3.47 -3.88
CA LEU A 159 17.46 -4.58 -4.31
C LEU A 159 17.76 -5.84 -3.49
N GLU A 160 16.74 -6.40 -2.89
CA GLU A 160 16.77 -7.72 -2.27
C GLU A 160 15.79 -8.66 -2.97
N VAL A 161 16.23 -9.85 -3.30
CA VAL A 161 15.38 -10.88 -3.93
C VAL A 161 15.39 -12.12 -3.06
N ARG A 162 14.21 -12.66 -2.80
CA ARG A 162 14.05 -13.92 -2.06
C ARG A 162 13.20 -14.90 -2.84
N LEU A 163 13.45 -16.18 -2.61
CA LEU A 163 12.69 -17.28 -3.17
C LEU A 163 11.80 -17.88 -2.09
N ALA A 164 10.51 -17.81 -2.29
CA ALA A 164 9.54 -18.55 -1.50
C ALA A 164 9.62 -20.06 -1.85
N PRO A 165 9.22 -20.95 -0.94
CA PRO A 165 9.18 -22.38 -1.20
C PRO A 165 8.45 -22.71 -2.50
N ALA A 166 8.88 -23.76 -3.17
CA ALA A 166 8.33 -24.17 -4.47
C ALA A 166 6.80 -24.30 -4.41
N ARG A 167 6.13 -23.66 -5.35
CA ARG A 167 4.66 -23.66 -5.51
C ARG A 167 3.88 -23.04 -4.34
N SER A 168 4.50 -22.18 -3.55
CA SER A 168 3.83 -21.48 -2.45
C SER A 168 3.23 -20.13 -2.86
N LEU A 169 3.65 -19.58 -3.99
CA LEU A 169 3.14 -18.29 -4.48
C LEU A 169 2.13 -18.49 -5.61
N HIS A 170 0.95 -17.90 -5.44
CA HIS A 170 -0.11 -17.89 -6.45
C HIS A 170 -0.50 -16.47 -6.88
N ASP A 171 -0.41 -15.51 -5.98
CA ASP A 171 -0.72 -14.11 -6.25
C ASP A 171 0.41 -13.40 -7.00
N ARG A 172 0.04 -12.33 -7.67
CA ARG A 172 0.95 -11.32 -8.21
C ARG A 172 0.47 -9.99 -7.68
N LEU A 173 1.34 -9.31 -6.96
CA LEU A 173 0.97 -8.04 -6.32
C LEU A 173 2.18 -7.15 -6.06
N ILE A 174 1.90 -5.89 -5.84
CA ILE A 174 2.87 -4.87 -5.42
C ILE A 174 2.38 -4.30 -4.10
N VAL A 175 3.21 -4.35 -3.06
CA VAL A 175 2.98 -3.65 -1.80
C VAL A 175 3.81 -2.37 -1.81
N VAL A 176 3.14 -1.25 -1.60
CA VAL A 176 3.75 0.09 -1.57
C VAL A 176 3.78 0.57 -0.13
N ASP A 177 4.98 0.89 0.37
CA ASP A 177 5.24 1.49 1.68
C ASP A 177 4.51 0.79 2.85
N GLU A 178 4.38 -0.54 2.74
CA GLU A 178 3.70 -1.40 3.74
C GLU A 178 2.25 -0.96 4.08
N GLY A 179 1.63 -0.17 3.21
CA GLY A 179 0.30 0.40 3.43
C GLY A 179 -0.69 0.15 2.28
N GLU A 180 -0.23 0.06 1.04
CA GLU A 180 -1.09 -0.17 -0.12
C GLU A 180 -0.74 -1.47 -0.83
N VAL A 181 -1.76 -2.16 -1.34
CA VAL A 181 -1.59 -3.38 -2.12
C VAL A 181 -2.27 -3.23 -3.47
N TRP A 182 -1.52 -3.53 -4.53
CA TRP A 182 -1.99 -3.55 -5.90
C TRP A 182 -1.89 -4.97 -6.45
N SER A 183 -3.02 -5.59 -6.73
CA SER A 183 -3.09 -6.94 -7.31
C SER A 183 -2.96 -6.89 -8.82
N LEU A 184 -2.18 -7.81 -9.38
CA LEU A 184 -1.96 -7.96 -10.81
C LEU A 184 -2.60 -9.26 -11.29
N THR A 185 -3.35 -9.22 -12.38
CA THR A 185 -3.99 -10.43 -12.92
C THR A 185 -3.02 -11.34 -13.67
N GLN A 186 -1.85 -10.82 -14.05
CA GLN A 186 -0.82 -11.53 -14.80
C GLN A 186 0.57 -11.23 -14.24
N SER A 187 1.57 -12.06 -14.63
CA SER A 187 2.97 -11.82 -14.32
C SER A 187 3.51 -10.59 -15.05
N LEU A 188 4.41 -9.85 -14.41
CA LEU A 188 5.06 -8.68 -14.98
C LEU A 188 5.81 -9.00 -16.29
N LYS A 189 6.37 -10.20 -16.43
CA LYS A 189 7.18 -10.59 -17.61
C LYS A 189 6.41 -10.54 -18.94
N ASP A 190 5.09 -10.74 -18.91
CA ASP A 190 4.22 -10.79 -20.08
C ASP A 190 2.84 -10.13 -19.83
N PHE A 191 2.83 -9.12 -18.96
CA PHE A 191 1.60 -8.42 -18.55
C PHE A 191 0.91 -7.76 -19.76
N ALA A 192 -0.37 -8.08 -19.95
CA ALA A 192 -1.24 -7.61 -21.03
C ALA A 192 -0.77 -7.96 -22.46
N GLN A 193 0.25 -8.79 -22.66
CA GLN A 193 0.74 -9.12 -24.01
C GLN A 193 -0.23 -10.00 -24.81
N ARG A 194 -0.76 -11.06 -24.20
CA ARG A 194 -1.58 -12.06 -24.88
C ARG A 194 -3.04 -12.08 -24.43
N ALA A 195 -3.33 -11.58 -23.27
CA ALA A 195 -4.66 -11.50 -22.69
C ALA A 195 -4.81 -10.16 -21.95
N HIS A 196 -6.05 -9.71 -21.76
CA HIS A 196 -6.32 -8.50 -21.00
C HIS A 196 -5.75 -8.60 -19.59
N GLY A 197 -5.09 -7.53 -19.14
CA GLY A 197 -4.55 -7.42 -17.81
C GLY A 197 -5.33 -6.41 -16.96
N ALA A 198 -5.24 -6.53 -15.65
CA ALA A 198 -5.72 -5.51 -14.74
C ALA A 198 -4.76 -5.30 -13.58
N VAL A 199 -4.60 -4.05 -13.20
CA VAL A 199 -3.92 -3.60 -11.98
C VAL A 199 -5.01 -3.06 -11.07
N LEU A 200 -5.21 -3.66 -9.90
CA LEU A 200 -6.34 -3.37 -9.02
C LEU A 200 -5.84 -3.04 -7.62
N LYS A 201 -6.22 -1.88 -7.11
CA LYS A 201 -5.95 -1.50 -5.72
C LYS A 201 -6.85 -2.31 -4.79
N ALA A 202 -6.28 -2.95 -3.79
CA ALA A 202 -7.04 -3.60 -2.74
C ALA A 202 -7.64 -2.55 -1.80
N ASP A 203 -8.83 -2.84 -1.25
CA ASP A 203 -9.37 -2.06 -0.16
C ASP A 203 -8.48 -2.17 1.10
N SER A 204 -8.67 -1.28 2.06
CA SER A 204 -7.81 -1.18 3.24
C SER A 204 -7.81 -2.45 4.10
N GLU A 205 -8.94 -3.14 4.22
CA GLU A 205 -9.05 -4.38 5.02
C GLU A 205 -8.31 -5.53 4.34
N THR A 206 -8.54 -5.73 3.04
CA THR A 206 -7.83 -6.72 2.22
C THR A 206 -6.33 -6.42 2.18
N ALA A 207 -5.92 -5.14 2.09
CA ALA A 207 -4.52 -4.75 2.07
C ALA A 207 -3.80 -5.17 3.35
N VAL A 208 -4.37 -4.92 4.54
CA VAL A 208 -3.79 -5.33 5.83
C VAL A 208 -3.56 -6.84 5.88
N LEU A 209 -4.55 -7.64 5.47
CA LEU A 209 -4.44 -9.11 5.47
C LEU A 209 -3.36 -9.60 4.50
N LYS A 210 -3.30 -9.04 3.28
CA LYS A 210 -2.29 -9.41 2.30
C LYS A 210 -0.89 -9.01 2.76
N ILE A 211 -0.70 -7.80 3.28
CA ILE A 211 0.60 -7.35 3.81
C ILE A 211 1.10 -8.32 4.87
N ALA A 212 0.29 -8.65 5.87
CA ALA A 212 0.68 -9.58 6.92
C ALA A 212 1.12 -10.95 6.34
N ALA A 213 0.31 -11.53 5.46
CA ALA A 213 0.60 -12.84 4.85
C ALA A 213 1.89 -12.82 4.02
N TYR A 214 2.14 -11.76 3.23
CA TYR A 214 3.32 -11.68 2.38
C TYR A 214 4.59 -11.25 3.11
N VAL A 215 4.48 -10.53 4.23
CA VAL A 215 5.61 -10.31 5.15
C VAL A 215 6.05 -11.63 5.79
N ASP A 216 5.13 -12.49 6.21
CA ASP A 216 5.46 -13.82 6.76
C ASP A 216 6.14 -14.69 5.70
N LEU A 217 5.62 -14.72 4.47
CA LEU A 217 6.24 -15.43 3.35
C LEU A 217 7.62 -14.88 3.00
N TRP A 218 7.80 -13.56 3.03
CA TRP A 218 9.08 -12.90 2.83
C TRP A 218 10.11 -13.32 3.87
N ASN A 219 9.72 -13.34 5.14
CA ASN A 219 10.59 -13.70 6.25
C ASN A 219 11.02 -15.18 6.20
N ALA A 220 10.15 -16.06 5.72
CA ALA A 220 10.43 -17.48 5.53
C ALA A 220 11.20 -17.78 4.23
N ALA A 221 11.26 -16.84 3.29
CA ALA A 221 11.87 -17.04 1.98
C ALA A 221 13.40 -16.95 2.02
N ARG A 222 14.05 -17.71 1.15
CA ARG A 222 15.52 -17.79 1.03
C ARG A 222 16.06 -16.64 0.16
N PRO A 223 17.04 -15.84 0.64
CA PRO A 223 17.70 -14.82 -0.19
C PRO A 223 18.54 -15.43 -1.31
N ILE A 224 18.72 -14.68 -2.42
CA ILE A 224 19.57 -15.05 -3.55
C ILE A 224 20.45 -13.89 -3.99
#